data_e05a2c129632406bde0ea3aacf7a8159
#
_entry.id   e05a2c129632406bde0ea3aacf7a8159
#
_cell.length_a   1.000
_cell.length_b   1.000
_cell.length_c   1.000
_cell.angle_alpha   90.00
_cell.angle_beta   90.00
_cell.angle_gamma   90.00
#
_symmetry.space_group_name_H-M   'P 1'
#
loop_
_entity.id
_entity.type
_entity.pdbx_description
1 polymer ?
#
loop_
_entity_poly.entity_id
_entity_poly.type
_entity_poly.pdbx_seq_one_letter_code
_entity_poly.pdbx_strand_id
1 'polypeptide(L)'
;MTAETHVVVLAAGQGTRMKSALPKVLHRLCGRSLIDYALRTAQSLSPATVTVVVGHQAERIREHLTVEPGLQVVVQDPQLGTAHALQQAEPVLRGRSGTLVLLSGDVPLLRPETLVSLMETHCRANAAATVVTATVDRPYGYGRIVRTGGRIVRIVEERDASPAERQIREINSGIYAFDLDPLFDALRGIASQNAQGEYYLTDLVAIYRRRKKPVETLMVANPDEIRGINSRSELAEVSRIVRQNKNEELMAAGVTLVDPATTYIDPDVEVGADTVIHPGVSLEGHTRIGNACEIQAHVRIVDSTIGAHVAVNSFSLIAGARVADGATIGPFAHLRAESVVREKAKVGNFVELKNTTLGPGSKANHHAYLGDAAIGANVNIGAGTIICNYDGTTKHQTSIEDDAFIGSDTQLIAPVTVGRGAYVGTGTTVRENVPPGALAVSAGKQRNIEGWVARKRATDKT
;
A
#
# COMPACT_ATOMS: atom_id res chain seq x y z
N MET A 1 -23.81 25.81 16.96
CA MET A 1 -22.78 25.59 15.94
C MET A 1 -21.79 24.61 16.53
N THR A 2 -21.55 23.46 15.90
CA THR A 2 -20.50 22.52 16.32
C THR A 2 -19.16 23.25 16.17
N ALA A 3 -18.32 23.22 17.19
CA ALA A 3 -16.99 23.83 17.14
C ALA A 3 -16.19 23.21 15.98
N GLU A 4 -15.45 24.03 15.21
CA GLU A 4 -14.62 23.53 14.10
C GLU A 4 -13.51 22.62 14.65
N THR A 5 -13.19 21.59 13.89
CA THR A 5 -12.07 20.69 14.18
C THR A 5 -10.94 20.99 13.22
N HIS A 6 -9.74 21.19 13.72
CA HIS A 6 -8.51 21.38 12.97
C HIS A 6 -7.55 20.24 13.31
N VAL A 7 -6.84 19.71 12.31
CA VAL A 7 -5.86 18.67 12.57
C VAL A 7 -4.46 19.15 12.19
N VAL A 8 -3.49 18.89 13.05
CA VAL A 8 -2.07 19.10 12.77
C VAL A 8 -1.36 17.75 12.88
N VAL A 9 -0.61 17.37 11.83
CA VAL A 9 0.20 16.14 11.80
C VAL A 9 1.69 16.52 11.88
N LEU A 10 2.39 16.09 12.93
CA LEU A 10 3.82 16.31 13.08
C LEU A 10 4.62 15.28 12.27
N ALA A 11 5.39 15.74 11.29
CA ALA A 11 6.22 14.95 10.40
C ALA A 11 7.64 15.54 10.22
N ALA A 12 8.10 16.40 11.16
CA ALA A 12 9.35 17.15 11.04
C ALA A 12 10.59 16.40 11.54
N GLY A 13 10.43 15.23 12.18
CA GLY A 13 11.51 14.50 12.84
C GLY A 13 12.55 13.92 11.88
N GLN A 14 13.83 13.89 12.26
CA GLN A 14 14.95 13.41 11.44
C GLN A 14 14.94 11.89 11.21
N GLY A 15 14.34 11.10 12.12
CA GLY A 15 14.22 9.65 11.95
C GLY A 15 15.56 8.90 11.89
N THR A 16 16.59 9.36 12.56
CA THR A 16 17.99 8.83 12.50
C THR A 16 18.08 7.34 12.78
N ARG A 17 17.21 6.79 13.65
CA ARG A 17 17.15 5.36 14.00
C ARG A 17 16.71 4.46 12.83
N MET A 18 16.07 5.02 11.79
CA MET A 18 15.70 4.27 10.58
C MET A 18 16.91 3.94 9.70
N LYS A 19 18.03 4.65 9.88
CA LYS A 19 19.26 4.48 9.08
C LYS A 19 18.97 4.48 7.58
N SER A 20 18.22 5.46 7.09
CA SER A 20 17.69 5.54 5.74
C SER A 20 17.84 6.94 5.16
N ALA A 21 18.08 7.01 3.85
CA ALA A 21 17.98 8.26 3.09
C ALA A 21 16.53 8.69 2.82
N LEU A 22 15.56 7.82 3.07
CA LEU A 22 14.14 8.13 2.96
C LEU A 22 13.66 8.74 4.26
N PRO A 23 12.89 9.86 4.25
CA PRO A 23 12.23 10.40 5.44
C PRO A 23 11.44 9.33 6.18
N LYS A 24 11.50 9.33 7.52
CA LYS A 24 10.85 8.32 8.35
C LYS A 24 9.37 8.09 7.98
N VAL A 25 8.63 9.17 7.82
CA VAL A 25 7.18 9.13 7.55
C VAL A 25 6.81 8.62 6.15
N LEU A 26 7.76 8.54 5.22
CA LEU A 26 7.57 7.99 3.88
C LEU A 26 7.89 6.49 3.78
N HIS A 27 8.40 5.87 4.85
CA HIS A 27 8.56 4.41 4.84
C HIS A 27 7.20 3.73 4.71
N ARG A 28 7.17 2.70 3.87
CA ARG A 28 5.93 1.95 3.61
C ARG A 28 5.68 0.89 4.67
N LEU A 29 4.44 0.84 5.09
CA LEU A 29 3.84 -0.14 5.98
C LEU A 29 2.68 -0.80 5.22
N CYS A 30 2.84 -2.06 4.80
CA CYS A 30 1.82 -2.77 4.01
C CYS A 30 1.29 -1.89 2.86
N GLY A 31 2.18 -1.57 1.90
CA GLY A 31 1.84 -0.79 0.69
C GLY A 31 1.72 0.73 0.86
N ARG A 32 1.37 1.24 2.06
CA ARG A 32 1.07 2.66 2.31
C ARG A 32 2.14 3.35 3.15
N SER A 33 2.46 4.62 2.92
CA SER A 33 3.42 5.37 3.74
C SER A 33 2.89 5.61 5.17
N LEU A 34 3.77 5.81 6.15
CA LEU A 34 3.35 6.07 7.53
C LEU A 34 2.49 7.33 7.63
N ILE A 35 2.86 8.38 6.89
CA ILE A 35 2.10 9.63 6.91
C ILE A 35 0.69 9.48 6.33
N ASP A 36 0.50 8.62 5.32
CA ASP A 36 -0.82 8.39 4.72
C ASP A 36 -1.77 7.70 5.70
N TYR A 37 -1.26 6.84 6.61
CA TYR A 37 -2.07 6.31 7.72
C TYR A 37 -2.56 7.43 8.63
N ALA A 38 -1.66 8.32 9.08
CA ALA A 38 -2.03 9.43 9.95
C ALA A 38 -3.02 10.39 9.27
N LEU A 39 -2.85 10.68 7.98
CA LEU A 39 -3.75 11.53 7.22
C LEU A 39 -5.14 10.91 7.03
N ARG A 40 -5.23 9.61 6.74
CA ARG A 40 -6.53 8.92 6.67
C ARG A 40 -7.27 8.94 8.00
N THR A 41 -6.55 8.70 9.10
CA THR A 41 -7.15 8.80 10.43
C THR A 41 -7.58 10.25 10.73
N ALA A 42 -6.80 11.25 10.32
CA ALA A 42 -7.17 12.67 10.43
C ALA A 42 -8.46 13.00 9.67
N GLN A 43 -8.61 12.51 8.44
CA GLN A 43 -9.79 12.74 7.58
C GLN A 43 -11.08 12.17 8.18
N SER A 44 -11.02 11.13 9.02
CA SER A 44 -12.20 10.57 9.68
C SER A 44 -12.95 11.55 10.59
N LEU A 45 -12.27 12.61 11.05
CA LEU A 45 -12.88 13.70 11.82
C LEU A 45 -13.59 14.73 10.94
N SER A 46 -13.55 14.63 9.63
CA SER A 46 -14.05 15.65 8.70
C SER A 46 -13.57 17.08 9.08
N PRO A 47 -12.26 17.29 9.22
CA PRO A 47 -11.70 18.51 9.79
C PRO A 47 -11.87 19.70 8.83
N ALA A 48 -12.04 20.90 9.39
CA ALA A 48 -12.05 22.15 8.62
C ALA A 48 -10.69 22.44 7.97
N THR A 49 -9.60 22.04 8.60
CA THR A 49 -8.24 22.13 8.04
C THR A 49 -7.39 20.95 8.49
N VAL A 50 -6.51 20.49 7.58
CA VAL A 50 -5.42 19.55 7.89
C VAL A 50 -4.10 20.23 7.55
N THR A 51 -3.21 20.32 8.54
CA THR A 51 -1.87 20.93 8.38
C THR A 51 -0.81 19.90 8.70
N VAL A 52 0.15 19.70 7.80
CA VAL A 52 1.33 18.83 8.05
C VAL A 52 2.53 19.71 8.34
N VAL A 53 3.16 19.48 9.48
CA VAL A 53 4.42 20.13 9.84
C VAL A 53 5.57 19.22 9.39
N VAL A 54 6.31 19.66 8.38
CA VAL A 54 7.49 18.97 7.85
C VAL A 54 8.77 19.67 8.29
N GLY A 55 9.91 18.97 8.21
CA GLY A 55 11.19 19.54 8.62
C GLY A 55 12.33 18.92 7.81
N HIS A 56 12.97 17.88 8.34
CA HIS A 56 14.04 17.18 7.62
C HIS A 56 13.56 16.63 6.28
N GLN A 57 14.24 17.00 5.18
CA GLN A 57 13.87 16.64 3.81
C GLN A 57 12.41 17.04 3.43
N ALA A 58 12.01 18.24 3.83
CA ALA A 58 10.65 18.77 3.63
C ALA A 58 10.18 18.65 2.18
N GLU A 59 11.03 18.90 1.19
CA GLU A 59 10.66 18.86 -0.24
C GLU A 59 10.19 17.47 -0.67
N ARG A 60 10.86 16.39 -0.24
CA ARG A 60 10.45 15.02 -0.58
C ARG A 60 9.11 14.65 0.03
N ILE A 61 8.83 15.15 1.24
CA ILE A 61 7.53 14.91 1.88
C ILE A 61 6.46 15.75 1.16
N ARG A 62 6.76 17.00 0.77
CA ARG A 62 5.85 17.84 -0.01
C ARG A 62 5.48 17.20 -1.34
N GLU A 63 6.45 16.72 -2.11
CA GLU A 63 6.21 16.01 -3.37
C GLU A 63 5.25 14.84 -3.19
N HIS A 64 5.39 14.06 -2.11
CA HIS A 64 4.48 12.97 -1.79
C HIS A 64 3.06 13.47 -1.47
N LEU A 65 2.94 14.60 -0.76
CA LEU A 65 1.68 15.17 -0.29
C LEU A 65 0.92 16.02 -1.33
N THR A 66 1.54 16.39 -2.46
CA THR A 66 0.89 17.20 -3.51
C THR A 66 -0.34 16.54 -4.14
N VAL A 67 -0.51 15.24 -3.94
CA VAL A 67 -1.66 14.47 -4.46
C VAL A 67 -2.92 14.67 -3.63
N GLU A 68 -2.83 15.26 -2.41
CA GLU A 68 -3.95 15.43 -1.48
C GLU A 68 -4.51 16.87 -1.55
N PRO A 69 -5.68 17.12 -2.18
CA PRO A 69 -6.27 18.46 -2.27
C PRO A 69 -6.63 19.04 -0.90
N GLY A 70 -6.32 20.32 -0.68
CA GLY A 70 -6.74 21.04 0.54
C GLY A 70 -5.83 20.85 1.75
N LEU A 71 -4.74 20.10 1.62
CA LEU A 71 -3.74 19.92 2.67
C LEU A 71 -2.83 21.16 2.77
N GLN A 72 -2.61 21.64 3.99
CA GLN A 72 -1.65 22.72 4.28
C GLN A 72 -0.30 22.11 4.71
N VAL A 73 0.81 22.59 4.16
CA VAL A 73 2.16 22.12 4.56
C VAL A 73 2.96 23.30 5.06
N VAL A 74 3.44 23.21 6.30
CA VAL A 74 4.31 24.20 6.93
C VAL A 74 5.67 23.57 7.30
N VAL A 75 6.72 24.39 7.31
CA VAL A 75 8.09 23.89 7.56
C VAL A 75 8.55 24.31 8.93
N GLN A 76 9.08 23.34 9.67
CA GLN A 76 9.85 23.59 10.89
C GLN A 76 11.33 23.68 10.54
N ASP A 77 11.90 24.86 10.66
CA ASP A 77 13.35 25.10 10.47
C ASP A 77 13.83 26.21 11.44
N PRO A 78 14.83 25.93 12.33
CA PRO A 78 15.38 24.61 12.66
C PRO A 78 14.46 23.74 13.50
N GLN A 79 14.79 22.42 13.65
CA GLN A 79 14.02 21.49 14.48
C GLN A 79 14.38 21.66 15.96
N LEU A 80 13.61 22.48 16.67
CA LEU A 80 13.84 22.82 18.09
C LEU A 80 12.89 22.10 19.07
N GLY A 81 12.30 21.00 18.67
CA GLY A 81 11.39 20.19 19.50
C GLY A 81 9.93 20.25 19.06
N THR A 82 9.07 19.49 19.76
CA THR A 82 7.67 19.23 19.36
C THR A 82 6.76 20.46 19.56
N ALA A 83 6.99 21.28 20.57
CA ALA A 83 6.24 22.53 20.74
C ALA A 83 6.58 23.52 19.63
N HIS A 84 7.86 23.65 19.26
CA HIS A 84 8.27 24.51 18.16
C HIS A 84 7.69 24.03 16.83
N ALA A 85 7.57 22.71 16.63
CA ALA A 85 6.89 22.16 15.45
C ALA A 85 5.43 22.60 15.36
N LEU A 86 4.67 22.48 16.48
CA LEU A 86 3.27 22.90 16.51
C LEU A 86 3.11 24.41 16.29
N GLN A 87 4.03 25.24 16.81
CA GLN A 87 4.03 26.69 16.59
C GLN A 87 4.07 27.08 15.11
N GLN A 88 4.67 26.26 14.24
CA GLN A 88 4.70 26.52 12.79
C GLN A 88 3.32 26.49 12.15
N ALA A 89 2.33 25.87 12.79
CA ALA A 89 0.95 25.86 12.32
C ALA A 89 0.15 27.15 12.72
N GLU A 90 0.70 28.00 13.60
CA GLU A 90 0.01 29.22 14.07
C GLU A 90 -0.48 30.14 12.93
N PRO A 91 0.32 30.45 11.88
CA PRO A 91 -0.14 31.30 10.78
C PRO A 91 -1.37 30.76 10.03
N VAL A 92 -1.46 29.44 9.87
CA VAL A 92 -2.58 28.76 9.20
C VAL A 92 -3.84 28.77 10.05
N LEU A 93 -3.70 28.75 11.37
CA LEU A 93 -4.79 28.65 12.34
C LEU A 93 -5.18 30.01 12.95
N ARG A 94 -4.48 31.08 12.59
CA ARG A 94 -4.75 32.41 13.11
C ARG A 94 -6.17 32.87 12.80
N GLY A 95 -6.90 33.32 13.82
CA GLY A 95 -8.28 33.79 13.71
C GLY A 95 -9.32 32.67 13.58
N ARG A 96 -8.91 31.40 13.70
CA ARG A 96 -9.83 30.27 13.79
C ARG A 96 -10.15 29.96 15.25
N SER A 97 -11.24 29.26 15.46
CA SER A 97 -11.70 28.81 16.80
C SER A 97 -12.07 27.32 16.73
N GLY A 98 -12.19 26.68 17.90
CA GLY A 98 -12.57 25.26 17.99
C GLY A 98 -11.48 24.40 18.59
N THR A 99 -11.46 23.15 18.21
CA THR A 99 -10.52 22.14 18.75
C THR A 99 -9.44 21.78 17.73
N LEU A 100 -8.18 21.83 18.17
CA LEU A 100 -7.05 21.30 17.41
C LEU A 100 -6.74 19.88 17.88
N VAL A 101 -6.76 18.92 16.96
CA VAL A 101 -6.24 17.56 17.17
C VAL A 101 -4.82 17.47 16.64
N LEU A 102 -3.90 17.08 17.49
CA LEU A 102 -2.50 16.88 17.13
C LEU A 102 -2.20 15.40 16.99
N LEU A 103 -1.66 15.02 15.85
CA LEU A 103 -1.25 13.65 15.51
C LEU A 103 0.24 13.58 15.22
N SER A 104 0.83 12.40 15.41
CA SER A 104 2.18 12.08 14.95
C SER A 104 2.12 11.30 13.64
N GLY A 105 2.90 11.72 12.64
CA GLY A 105 2.94 11.08 11.31
C GLY A 105 3.57 9.70 11.29
N ASP A 106 4.03 9.18 12.41
CA ASP A 106 4.65 7.86 12.60
C ASP A 106 3.84 6.91 13.50
N VAL A 107 2.59 7.25 13.82
CA VAL A 107 1.67 6.42 14.62
C VAL A 107 0.54 5.90 13.72
N PRO A 108 0.77 4.79 12.98
CA PRO A 108 -0.13 4.34 11.93
C PRO A 108 -1.34 3.54 12.41
N LEU A 109 -1.33 3.04 13.65
CA LEU A 109 -2.38 2.14 14.16
C LEU A 109 -3.50 2.87 14.91
N LEU A 110 -3.44 4.19 14.98
CA LEU A 110 -4.47 4.99 15.66
C LEU A 110 -5.82 4.84 14.96
N ARG A 111 -6.84 4.44 15.73
CA ARG A 111 -8.17 4.19 15.20
C ARG A 111 -9.03 5.46 15.15
N PRO A 112 -9.93 5.59 14.14
CA PRO A 112 -10.91 6.69 14.07
C PRO A 112 -11.76 6.79 15.34
N GLU A 113 -12.20 5.67 15.91
CA GLU A 113 -13.05 5.62 17.11
C GLU A 113 -12.34 6.23 18.32
N THR A 114 -11.02 6.06 18.40
CA THR A 114 -10.19 6.68 19.46
C THR A 114 -10.15 8.19 19.33
N LEU A 115 -10.10 8.73 18.10
CA LEU A 115 -10.18 10.18 17.87
C LEU A 115 -11.58 10.73 18.22
N VAL A 116 -12.64 10.03 17.90
CA VAL A 116 -14.00 10.41 18.30
C VAL A 116 -14.10 10.45 19.83
N SER A 117 -13.63 9.42 20.53
CA SER A 117 -13.60 9.37 22.00
C SER A 117 -12.74 10.48 22.63
N LEU A 118 -11.64 10.84 21.97
CA LEU A 118 -10.78 11.96 22.38
C LEU A 118 -11.54 13.28 22.31
N MET A 119 -12.22 13.54 21.20
CA MET A 119 -13.02 14.75 21.01
C MET A 119 -14.19 14.83 22.00
N GLU A 120 -14.90 13.73 22.22
CA GLU A 120 -15.99 13.66 23.21
C GLU A 120 -15.49 13.95 24.62
N THR A 121 -14.36 13.35 25.02
CA THR A 121 -13.74 13.55 26.35
C THR A 121 -13.32 15.01 26.50
N HIS A 122 -12.70 15.58 25.49
CA HIS A 122 -12.25 16.97 25.45
C HIS A 122 -13.41 17.95 25.60
N CYS A 123 -14.45 17.78 24.80
CA CYS A 123 -15.63 18.64 24.82
C CYS A 123 -16.41 18.51 26.13
N ARG A 124 -16.65 17.30 26.62
CA ARG A 124 -17.39 17.05 27.87
C ARG A 124 -16.75 17.72 29.09
N ALA A 125 -15.43 17.72 29.14
CA ALA A 125 -14.67 18.32 30.24
C ALA A 125 -14.41 19.82 30.05
N ASN A 126 -14.78 20.40 28.92
CA ASN A 126 -14.39 21.76 28.51
C ASN A 126 -12.87 21.96 28.73
N ALA A 127 -12.09 20.99 28.28
CA ALA A 127 -10.67 20.90 28.60
C ALA A 127 -9.83 21.83 27.71
N ALA A 128 -8.80 22.45 28.27
CA ALA A 128 -7.80 23.16 27.47
C ALA A 128 -6.85 22.18 26.75
N ALA A 129 -6.67 20.99 27.31
CA ALA A 129 -5.96 19.89 26.66
C ALA A 129 -6.51 18.54 27.09
N THR A 130 -6.56 17.58 26.18
CA THR A 130 -6.81 16.17 26.48
C THR A 130 -5.71 15.34 25.84
N VAL A 131 -5.08 14.45 26.61
CA VAL A 131 -3.94 13.65 26.18
C VAL A 131 -4.38 12.20 26.01
N VAL A 132 -4.07 11.58 24.89
CA VAL A 132 -4.21 10.13 24.74
C VAL A 132 -3.07 9.43 25.48
N THR A 133 -3.39 8.51 26.38
CA THR A 133 -2.43 7.74 27.19
C THR A 133 -2.65 6.25 27.05
N ALA A 134 -1.66 5.45 27.38
CA ALA A 134 -1.78 4.01 27.50
C ALA A 134 -0.88 3.49 28.63
N THR A 135 -1.20 2.32 29.15
CA THR A 135 -0.32 1.59 30.07
C THR A 135 0.46 0.53 29.29
N VAL A 136 1.78 0.57 29.41
CA VAL A 136 2.69 -0.37 28.73
C VAL A 136 3.63 -1.05 29.72
N ASP A 137 4.03 -2.29 29.40
CA ASP A 137 4.98 -3.03 30.24
C ASP A 137 6.40 -2.47 30.19
N ARG A 138 6.79 -1.92 29.03
CA ARG A 138 8.13 -1.37 28.78
C ARG A 138 8.00 0.07 28.29
N PRO A 139 7.89 1.04 29.21
CA PRO A 139 7.64 2.45 28.87
C PRO A 139 8.88 3.19 28.33
N TYR A 140 10.00 2.53 28.12
CA TYR A 140 11.25 3.14 27.68
C TYR A 140 11.08 3.99 26.40
N GLY A 141 11.61 5.21 26.45
CA GLY A 141 11.58 6.14 25.32
C GLY A 141 10.32 7.02 25.24
N TYR A 142 9.32 6.81 26.11
CA TYR A 142 8.10 7.62 26.13
C TYR A 142 8.11 8.63 27.29
N GLY A 143 7.36 9.71 27.16
CA GLY A 143 7.01 10.59 28.28
C GLY A 143 6.12 9.87 29.30
N ARG A 144 6.32 10.11 30.57
CA ARG A 144 5.54 9.52 31.69
C ARG A 144 4.46 10.46 32.19
N ILE A 145 3.27 9.92 32.41
CA ILE A 145 2.14 10.67 32.97
C ILE A 145 2.26 10.72 34.49
N VAL A 146 2.56 11.90 35.05
CA VAL A 146 2.63 12.09 36.49
C VAL A 146 1.28 12.54 37.01
N ARG A 147 0.73 11.82 38.00
CA ARG A 147 -0.57 12.10 38.60
C ARG A 147 -0.46 12.47 40.07
N THR A 148 -1.37 13.32 40.53
CA THR A 148 -1.60 13.61 41.95
C THR A 148 -3.12 13.60 42.19
N GLY A 149 -3.57 12.80 43.16
CA GLY A 149 -5.00 12.65 43.44
C GLY A 149 -5.83 12.20 42.22
N GLY A 150 -5.27 11.30 41.38
CA GLY A 150 -5.90 10.80 40.16
C GLY A 150 -5.82 11.76 38.95
N ARG A 151 -5.48 13.01 39.14
CA ARG A 151 -5.41 14.02 38.05
C ARG A 151 -4.01 14.14 37.48
N ILE A 152 -3.89 14.30 36.19
CA ILE A 152 -2.61 14.60 35.55
C ILE A 152 -2.08 15.96 36.00
N VAL A 153 -0.80 16.01 36.39
CA VAL A 153 -0.13 17.26 36.83
C VAL A 153 0.97 17.70 35.89
N ARG A 154 1.68 16.75 35.29
CA ARG A 154 2.70 16.99 34.26
C ARG A 154 3.02 15.72 33.51
N ILE A 155 3.69 15.85 32.37
CA ILE A 155 4.33 14.77 31.62
C ILE A 155 5.85 14.99 31.75
N VAL A 156 6.60 13.95 32.08
CA VAL A 156 8.06 14.00 32.13
C VAL A 156 8.67 13.14 31.04
N GLU A 157 9.56 13.73 30.25
CA GLU A 157 10.23 12.98 29.17
C GLU A 157 11.25 11.97 29.76
N GLU A 158 11.51 10.88 29.05
CA GLU A 158 12.40 9.79 29.47
C GLU A 158 13.75 10.28 29.99
N ARG A 159 14.36 11.28 29.29
CA ARG A 159 15.71 11.78 29.64
C ARG A 159 15.73 12.62 30.90
N ASP A 160 14.62 13.29 31.20
CA ASP A 160 14.46 14.16 32.35
C ASP A 160 13.81 13.44 33.56
N ALA A 161 13.33 12.19 33.35
CA ALA A 161 12.66 11.43 34.41
C ALA A 161 13.62 10.93 35.49
N SER A 162 13.26 11.14 36.75
CA SER A 162 13.91 10.52 37.88
C SER A 162 13.76 8.99 37.87
N PRO A 163 14.58 8.26 38.66
CA PRO A 163 14.44 6.79 38.74
C PRO A 163 13.03 6.32 39.14
N ALA A 164 12.35 7.06 40.05
CA ALA A 164 10.98 6.76 40.44
C ALA A 164 9.98 6.99 39.31
N GLU A 165 10.11 8.07 38.54
CA GLU A 165 9.23 8.41 37.44
C GLU A 165 9.40 7.45 36.25
N ARG A 166 10.59 6.93 36.03
CA ARG A 166 10.84 5.89 34.99
C ARG A 166 10.07 4.60 35.25
N GLN A 167 9.64 4.34 36.49
CA GLN A 167 8.81 3.17 36.85
C GLN A 167 7.31 3.39 36.51
N ILE A 168 6.89 4.61 36.19
CA ILE A 168 5.52 4.88 35.77
C ILE A 168 5.27 4.21 34.44
N ARG A 169 4.21 3.39 34.37
CA ARG A 169 3.85 2.60 33.19
C ARG A 169 2.87 3.32 32.26
N GLU A 170 2.19 4.37 32.77
CA GLU A 170 1.32 5.21 31.96
C GLU A 170 2.16 6.19 31.14
N ILE A 171 2.01 6.13 29.81
CA ILE A 171 2.82 6.87 28.85
C ILE A 171 2.00 7.90 28.09
N ASN A 172 2.69 8.94 27.62
CA ASN A 172 2.21 9.92 26.67
C ASN A 172 2.31 9.37 25.24
N SER A 173 1.21 9.41 24.48
CA SER A 173 1.19 8.98 23.08
C SER A 173 1.74 10.01 22.09
N GLY A 174 1.82 11.28 22.49
CA GLY A 174 2.03 12.39 21.54
C GLY A 174 0.78 12.80 20.75
N ILE A 175 -0.39 12.25 21.08
CA ILE A 175 -1.67 12.57 20.47
C ILE A 175 -2.49 13.40 21.46
N TYR A 176 -3.00 14.53 21.00
CA TYR A 176 -3.70 15.49 21.87
C TYR A 176 -4.92 16.08 21.18
N ALA A 177 -5.89 16.52 21.96
CA ALA A 177 -6.85 17.55 21.60
C ALA A 177 -6.58 18.80 22.45
N PHE A 178 -6.60 19.96 21.82
CA PHE A 178 -6.41 21.27 22.44
C PHE A 178 -7.56 22.21 22.12
N ASP A 179 -8.02 22.98 23.08
CA ASP A 179 -8.79 24.18 22.81
C ASP A 179 -7.86 25.19 22.11
N LEU A 180 -8.25 25.64 20.94
CA LEU A 180 -7.39 26.45 20.07
C LEU A 180 -7.10 27.85 20.67
N ASP A 181 -8.08 28.42 21.39
CA ASP A 181 -7.97 29.78 21.93
C ASP A 181 -6.74 29.98 22.84
N PRO A 182 -6.52 29.17 23.91
CA PRO A 182 -5.36 29.36 24.79
C PRO A 182 -4.05 28.73 24.28
N LEU A 183 -4.08 27.98 23.16
CA LEU A 183 -2.98 27.10 22.77
C LEU A 183 -1.70 27.86 22.43
N PHE A 184 -1.75 28.74 21.46
CA PHE A 184 -0.53 29.41 20.96
C PHE A 184 0.05 30.39 22.00
N ASP A 185 -0.78 30.97 22.83
CA ASP A 185 -0.31 31.76 23.96
C ASP A 185 0.38 30.91 25.05
N ALA A 186 -0.11 29.70 25.27
CA ALA A 186 0.55 28.76 26.19
C ALA A 186 1.86 28.20 25.61
N LEU A 187 1.91 27.92 24.30
CA LEU A 187 3.11 27.46 23.60
C LEU A 187 4.28 28.44 23.71
N ARG A 188 4.00 29.76 23.63
CA ARG A 188 5.03 30.82 23.82
C ARG A 188 5.63 30.82 25.20
N GLY A 189 4.97 30.21 26.21
CA GLY A 189 5.45 30.07 27.56
C GLY A 189 6.36 28.87 27.83
N ILE A 190 6.60 28.02 26.82
CA ILE A 190 7.48 26.86 26.98
C ILE A 190 8.95 27.28 26.90
N ALA A 191 9.78 26.75 27.80
CA ALA A 191 11.22 26.97 27.83
C ALA A 191 11.97 25.72 27.33
N SER A 192 13.21 25.90 26.87
CA SER A 192 14.10 24.80 26.39
C SER A 192 15.11 24.35 27.48
N GLN A 193 14.85 24.65 28.75
CA GLN A 193 15.74 24.29 29.87
C GLN A 193 15.50 22.83 30.30
N ASN A 194 15.92 21.88 29.48
CA ASN A 194 15.78 20.44 29.73
C ASN A 194 16.99 19.67 29.14
N ALA A 195 17.05 18.36 29.35
CA ALA A 195 18.19 17.51 28.97
C ALA A 195 18.52 17.51 27.45
N GLN A 196 17.59 17.92 26.60
CA GLN A 196 17.77 17.96 25.14
C GLN A 196 17.94 19.39 24.58
N GLY A 197 17.67 20.43 25.39
CA GLY A 197 17.63 21.81 24.92
C GLY A 197 16.49 22.10 23.95
N GLU A 198 15.41 21.33 23.99
CA GLU A 198 14.28 21.40 23.08
C GLU A 198 13.02 22.00 23.72
N TYR A 199 12.12 22.57 22.93
CA TYR A 199 10.81 23.00 23.38
C TYR A 199 9.86 21.80 23.42
N TYR A 200 9.66 21.23 24.62
CA TYR A 200 8.80 20.05 24.80
C TYR A 200 7.33 20.43 24.84
N LEU A 201 6.54 19.83 23.96
CA LEU A 201 5.08 20.01 23.96
C LEU A 201 4.44 19.51 25.27
N THR A 202 5.03 18.50 25.88
CA THR A 202 4.59 17.92 27.16
C THR A 202 4.54 18.92 28.31
N ASP A 203 5.29 20.02 28.23
CA ASP A 203 5.27 21.10 29.25
C ASP A 203 3.95 21.88 29.27
N LEU A 204 3.14 21.84 28.16
CA LEU A 204 1.82 22.46 28.14
C LEU A 204 0.92 21.98 29.27
N VAL A 205 1.01 20.69 29.63
CA VAL A 205 0.21 20.13 30.74
C VAL A 205 0.48 20.88 32.03
N ALA A 206 1.75 21.08 32.40
CA ALA A 206 2.13 21.81 33.59
C ALA A 206 1.75 23.29 33.51
N ILE A 207 1.85 23.91 32.32
CA ILE A 207 1.45 25.32 32.10
C ILE A 207 -0.06 25.46 32.28
N TYR A 208 -0.89 24.62 31.67
CA TYR A 208 -2.34 24.68 31.85
C TYR A 208 -2.76 24.43 33.29
N ARG A 209 -2.12 23.46 33.98
CA ARG A 209 -2.38 23.24 35.42
C ARG A 209 -2.08 24.46 36.26
N ARG A 210 -0.95 25.16 36.03
CA ARG A 210 -0.61 26.41 36.72
C ARG A 210 -1.61 27.53 36.44
N ARG A 211 -2.13 27.58 35.19
CA ARG A 211 -3.18 28.53 34.73
C ARG A 211 -4.58 28.12 35.21
N LYS A 212 -4.72 27.03 36.00
CA LYS A 212 -6.01 26.45 36.45
C LYS A 212 -6.95 26.07 35.33
N LYS A 213 -6.43 25.77 34.14
CA LYS A 213 -7.19 25.23 33.01
C LYS A 213 -7.36 23.72 33.17
N PRO A 214 -8.53 23.15 32.79
CA PRO A 214 -8.76 21.70 32.85
C PRO A 214 -7.84 20.96 31.87
N VAL A 215 -7.22 19.88 32.33
CA VAL A 215 -6.46 18.93 31.48
C VAL A 215 -6.95 17.54 31.80
N GLU A 216 -7.36 16.83 30.75
CA GLU A 216 -7.90 15.48 30.83
C GLU A 216 -7.00 14.45 30.13
N THR A 217 -7.30 13.19 30.35
CA THR A 217 -6.63 12.08 29.68
C THR A 217 -7.66 11.10 29.14
N LEU A 218 -7.41 10.56 27.94
CA LEU A 218 -8.10 9.41 27.40
C LEU A 218 -7.12 8.22 27.41
N MET A 219 -7.37 7.24 28.25
CA MET A 219 -6.56 6.01 28.26
C MET A 219 -7.12 5.02 27.25
N VAL A 220 -6.29 4.61 26.27
CA VAL A 220 -6.66 3.58 25.32
C VAL A 220 -6.43 2.19 25.91
N ALA A 221 -7.34 1.26 25.60
CA ALA A 221 -7.26 -0.12 26.08
C ALA A 221 -6.15 -0.92 25.40
N ASN A 222 -5.97 -0.69 24.09
CA ASN A 222 -4.91 -1.35 23.30
C ASN A 222 -3.71 -0.39 23.10
N PRO A 223 -2.58 -0.60 23.76
CA PRO A 223 -1.40 0.26 23.62
C PRO A 223 -0.77 0.24 22.24
N ASP A 224 -1.04 -0.77 21.40
CA ASP A 224 -0.51 -0.80 20.04
C ASP A 224 -1.06 0.34 19.18
N GLU A 225 -2.26 0.88 19.49
CA GLU A 225 -2.84 2.01 18.76
C GLU A 225 -1.97 3.26 18.75
N ILE A 226 -1.22 3.49 19.83
CA ILE A 226 -0.38 4.67 19.98
C ILE A 226 1.10 4.40 19.72
N ARG A 227 1.40 3.26 19.15
CA ARG A 227 2.78 2.82 18.91
C ARG A 227 3.40 3.56 17.74
N GLY A 228 4.40 4.39 18.04
CA GLY A 228 5.20 5.08 17.02
C GLY A 228 6.28 4.18 16.42
N ILE A 229 6.57 4.35 15.14
CA ILE A 229 7.60 3.61 14.41
C ILE A 229 8.85 4.47 14.29
N ASN A 230 9.96 4.05 14.88
CA ASN A 230 11.23 4.77 14.87
C ASN A 230 12.41 3.95 14.34
N SER A 231 12.23 2.64 14.16
CA SER A 231 13.26 1.72 13.68
C SER A 231 12.69 0.70 12.70
N ARG A 232 13.57 0.02 11.97
CA ARG A 232 13.18 -1.06 11.03
C ARG A 232 12.54 -2.25 11.75
N SER A 233 12.98 -2.56 12.96
CA SER A 233 12.38 -3.62 13.77
C SER A 233 10.96 -3.28 14.20
N GLU A 234 10.73 -2.05 14.68
CA GLU A 234 9.38 -1.57 15.00
C GLU A 234 8.48 -1.55 13.76
N LEU A 235 9.01 -1.14 12.59
CA LEU A 235 8.27 -1.21 11.33
C LEU A 235 7.83 -2.64 11.02
N ALA A 236 8.72 -3.63 11.18
CA ALA A 236 8.39 -5.03 10.94
C ALA A 236 7.33 -5.58 11.92
N GLU A 237 7.43 -5.20 13.20
CA GLU A 237 6.44 -5.59 14.22
C GLU A 237 5.06 -5.00 13.91
N VAL A 238 5.00 -3.70 13.59
CA VAL A 238 3.73 -3.04 13.26
C VAL A 238 3.16 -3.57 11.94
N SER A 239 4.02 -3.90 10.95
CA SER A 239 3.57 -4.56 9.71
C SER A 239 2.88 -5.89 10.00
N ARG A 240 3.38 -6.67 10.97
CA ARG A 240 2.74 -7.91 11.38
C ARG A 240 1.36 -7.67 11.97
N ILE A 241 1.20 -6.63 12.81
CA ILE A 241 -0.10 -6.26 13.41
C ILE A 241 -1.09 -5.84 12.33
N VAL A 242 -0.70 -4.93 11.41
CA VAL A 242 -1.57 -4.48 10.31
C VAL A 242 -2.04 -5.66 9.47
N ARG A 243 -1.12 -6.55 9.10
CA ARG A 243 -1.43 -7.74 8.32
C ARG A 243 -2.35 -8.70 9.06
N GLN A 244 -2.11 -8.93 10.35
CA GLN A 244 -2.96 -9.79 11.17
C GLN A 244 -4.39 -9.22 11.24
N ASN A 245 -4.56 -7.93 11.50
CA ASN A 245 -5.86 -7.28 11.54
C ASN A 245 -6.61 -7.42 10.21
N LYS A 246 -5.90 -7.21 9.07
CA LYS A 246 -6.50 -7.38 7.73
C LYS A 246 -6.91 -8.82 7.45
N ASN A 247 -6.08 -9.78 7.83
CA ASN A 247 -6.40 -11.19 7.67
C ASN A 247 -7.61 -11.60 8.52
N GLU A 248 -7.71 -11.12 9.76
CA GLU A 248 -8.86 -11.35 10.64
C GLU A 248 -10.14 -10.73 10.08
N GLU A 249 -10.08 -9.49 9.56
CA GLU A 249 -11.19 -8.81 8.87
C GLU A 249 -11.72 -9.67 7.70
N LEU A 250 -10.83 -10.15 6.84
CA LEU A 250 -11.22 -10.95 5.67
C LEU A 250 -11.79 -12.31 6.06
N MET A 251 -11.21 -12.98 7.06
CA MET A 251 -11.77 -14.25 7.57
C MET A 251 -13.16 -14.04 8.19
N ALA A 252 -13.37 -12.95 8.91
CA ALA A 252 -14.69 -12.59 9.43
C ALA A 252 -15.72 -12.27 8.32
N ALA A 253 -15.23 -11.80 7.15
CA ALA A 253 -16.06 -11.56 5.97
C ALA A 253 -16.29 -12.80 5.09
N GLY A 254 -15.85 -14.00 5.51
CA GLY A 254 -16.10 -15.26 4.81
C GLY A 254 -15.00 -15.68 3.82
N VAL A 255 -13.79 -15.10 3.89
CA VAL A 255 -12.61 -15.52 3.12
C VAL A 255 -11.88 -16.62 3.88
N THR A 256 -11.47 -17.68 3.20
CA THR A 256 -10.62 -18.73 3.78
C THR A 256 -9.15 -18.44 3.55
N LEU A 257 -8.40 -18.18 4.61
CA LEU A 257 -6.93 -18.11 4.58
C LEU A 257 -6.37 -19.44 5.12
N VAL A 258 -5.70 -20.23 4.28
CA VAL A 258 -5.15 -21.55 4.67
C VAL A 258 -4.02 -21.38 5.68
N ASP A 259 -3.18 -20.38 5.51
CA ASP A 259 -2.12 -20.00 6.45
C ASP A 259 -2.04 -18.46 6.57
N PRO A 260 -2.76 -17.84 7.52
CA PRO A 260 -2.73 -16.40 7.72
C PRO A 260 -1.33 -15.85 8.05
N ALA A 261 -0.45 -16.66 8.64
CA ALA A 261 0.88 -16.21 9.04
C ALA A 261 1.80 -15.93 7.84
N THR A 262 1.65 -16.67 6.75
CA THR A 262 2.44 -16.51 5.52
C THR A 262 1.68 -15.78 4.40
N THR A 263 0.46 -15.30 4.66
CA THR A 263 -0.34 -14.54 3.70
C THR A 263 -0.19 -13.04 3.92
N TYR A 264 0.18 -12.31 2.87
CA TYR A 264 0.49 -10.87 2.89
C TYR A 264 -0.58 -10.12 2.11
N ILE A 265 -1.44 -9.38 2.82
CA ILE A 265 -2.55 -8.63 2.22
C ILE A 265 -2.48 -7.18 2.67
N ASP A 266 -2.41 -6.26 1.72
CA ASP A 266 -2.40 -4.83 1.99
C ASP A 266 -3.79 -4.34 2.47
N PRO A 267 -3.86 -3.28 3.27
CA PRO A 267 -5.12 -2.79 3.87
C PRO A 267 -6.22 -2.41 2.87
N ASP A 268 -5.85 -1.96 1.65
CA ASP A 268 -6.79 -1.52 0.62
C ASP A 268 -7.28 -2.65 -0.30
N VAL A 269 -6.80 -3.86 -0.09
CA VAL A 269 -7.23 -5.03 -0.85
C VAL A 269 -8.63 -5.45 -0.43
N GLU A 270 -9.47 -5.74 -1.42
CA GLU A 270 -10.83 -6.27 -1.23
C GLU A 270 -10.89 -7.71 -1.75
N VAL A 271 -11.49 -8.61 -0.96
CA VAL A 271 -11.66 -10.03 -1.34
C VAL A 271 -13.09 -10.45 -1.04
N GLY A 272 -13.75 -11.04 -2.03
CA GLY A 272 -15.10 -11.55 -1.91
C GLY A 272 -15.20 -12.86 -1.10
N ALA A 273 -16.38 -13.10 -0.52
CA ALA A 273 -16.65 -14.29 0.27
C ALA A 273 -16.43 -15.60 -0.51
N ASP A 274 -16.24 -16.69 0.21
CA ASP A 274 -15.98 -18.04 -0.31
C ASP A 274 -14.68 -18.16 -1.15
N THR A 275 -13.85 -17.10 -1.19
CA THR A 275 -12.53 -17.16 -1.82
C THR A 275 -11.54 -17.83 -0.88
N VAL A 276 -10.75 -18.76 -1.45
CA VAL A 276 -9.69 -19.51 -0.74
C VAL A 276 -8.33 -18.96 -1.14
N ILE A 277 -7.53 -18.57 -0.15
CA ILE A 277 -6.17 -18.05 -0.34
C ILE A 277 -5.17 -18.98 0.32
N HIS A 278 -4.26 -19.51 -0.49
CA HIS A 278 -3.25 -20.48 -0.08
C HIS A 278 -1.98 -19.82 0.51
N PRO A 279 -1.07 -20.58 1.13
CA PRO A 279 0.12 -20.04 1.76
C PRO A 279 1.05 -19.27 0.81
N GLY A 280 1.72 -18.25 1.32
CA GLY A 280 2.72 -17.48 0.57
C GLY A 280 2.14 -16.52 -0.48
N VAL A 281 0.84 -16.31 -0.50
CA VAL A 281 0.19 -15.35 -1.39
C VAL A 281 0.48 -13.92 -0.94
N SER A 282 0.71 -13.01 -1.90
CA SER A 282 0.83 -11.57 -1.69
C SER A 282 -0.20 -10.81 -2.53
N LEU A 283 -1.10 -10.07 -1.86
CA LEU A 283 -2.10 -9.20 -2.48
C LEU A 283 -1.79 -7.75 -2.13
N GLU A 284 -1.48 -6.94 -3.12
CA GLU A 284 -0.89 -5.62 -2.90
C GLU A 284 -1.71 -4.50 -3.56
N GLY A 285 -1.57 -3.28 -3.02
CA GLY A 285 -2.15 -2.06 -3.58
C GLY A 285 -3.68 -2.04 -3.53
N HIS A 286 -4.30 -1.66 -4.65
CA HIS A 286 -5.76 -1.58 -4.80
C HIS A 286 -6.35 -2.83 -5.48
N THR A 287 -5.80 -4.01 -5.18
CA THR A 287 -6.27 -5.29 -5.73
C THR A 287 -7.68 -5.61 -5.22
N ARG A 288 -8.54 -6.04 -6.16
CA ARG A 288 -9.89 -6.52 -5.87
C ARG A 288 -10.08 -7.92 -6.42
N ILE A 289 -10.58 -8.83 -5.58
CA ILE A 289 -10.86 -10.23 -5.94
C ILE A 289 -12.33 -10.50 -5.66
N GLY A 290 -13.02 -11.08 -6.64
CA GLY A 290 -14.43 -11.46 -6.54
C GLY A 290 -14.67 -12.67 -5.63
N ASN A 291 -15.91 -13.16 -5.63
CA ASN A 291 -16.33 -14.27 -4.79
C ASN A 291 -15.89 -15.62 -5.36
N ALA A 292 -15.78 -16.62 -4.49
CA ALA A 292 -15.57 -18.02 -4.84
C ALA A 292 -14.36 -18.25 -5.77
N CYS A 293 -13.29 -17.48 -5.54
CA CYS A 293 -12.01 -17.63 -6.25
C CYS A 293 -11.09 -18.60 -5.52
N GLU A 294 -10.14 -19.20 -6.24
CA GLU A 294 -9.06 -19.99 -5.67
C GLU A 294 -7.71 -19.37 -6.02
N ILE A 295 -7.02 -18.79 -5.04
CA ILE A 295 -5.69 -18.18 -5.21
C ILE A 295 -4.66 -19.10 -4.61
N GLN A 296 -3.95 -19.84 -5.45
CA GLN A 296 -3.01 -20.87 -5.02
C GLN A 296 -1.70 -20.30 -4.49
N ALA A 297 -0.88 -21.18 -3.90
CA ALA A 297 0.32 -20.81 -3.18
C ALA A 297 1.32 -19.98 -4.03
N HIS A 298 1.95 -18.99 -3.37
CA HIS A 298 2.99 -18.13 -3.95
C HIS A 298 2.54 -17.30 -5.15
N VAL A 299 1.24 -17.04 -5.28
CA VAL A 299 0.70 -16.07 -6.24
C VAL A 299 0.95 -14.65 -5.72
N ARG A 300 1.33 -13.75 -6.62
CA ARG A 300 1.43 -12.31 -6.33
C ARG A 300 0.48 -11.53 -7.24
N ILE A 301 -0.40 -10.71 -6.65
CA ILE A 301 -1.35 -9.86 -7.39
C ILE A 301 -1.20 -8.41 -6.90
N VAL A 302 -0.97 -7.49 -7.83
CA VAL A 302 -0.72 -6.06 -7.55
C VAL A 302 -1.66 -5.20 -8.40
N ASP A 303 -2.37 -4.25 -7.79
CA ASP A 303 -3.21 -3.24 -8.46
C ASP A 303 -4.09 -3.82 -9.58
N SER A 304 -4.71 -4.98 -9.32
CA SER A 304 -5.43 -5.75 -10.33
C SER A 304 -6.87 -6.07 -9.90
N THR A 305 -7.73 -6.29 -10.89
CA THR A 305 -9.12 -6.70 -10.64
C THR A 305 -9.33 -8.12 -11.13
N ILE A 306 -9.76 -9.00 -10.24
CA ILE A 306 -10.06 -10.40 -10.49
C ILE A 306 -11.56 -10.61 -10.27
N GLY A 307 -12.27 -11.13 -11.26
CA GLY A 307 -13.70 -11.44 -11.21
C GLY A 307 -14.03 -12.61 -10.26
N ALA A 308 -15.27 -13.07 -10.32
CA ALA A 308 -15.71 -14.22 -9.52
C ALA A 308 -15.33 -15.56 -10.16
N HIS A 309 -15.24 -16.61 -9.34
CA HIS A 309 -14.95 -17.98 -9.77
C HIS A 309 -13.66 -18.13 -10.59
N VAL A 310 -12.67 -17.29 -10.33
CA VAL A 310 -11.36 -17.32 -11.00
C VAL A 310 -10.42 -18.25 -10.23
N ALA A 311 -9.68 -19.09 -10.97
CA ALA A 311 -8.59 -19.88 -10.43
C ALA A 311 -7.24 -19.27 -10.85
N VAL A 312 -6.42 -18.85 -9.87
CA VAL A 312 -5.05 -18.39 -10.08
C VAL A 312 -4.10 -19.43 -9.50
N ASN A 313 -3.44 -20.17 -10.38
CA ASN A 313 -2.54 -21.26 -10.01
C ASN A 313 -1.17 -20.73 -9.54
N SER A 314 -0.49 -21.57 -8.75
CA SER A 314 0.75 -21.25 -8.05
C SER A 314 1.82 -20.54 -8.90
N PHE A 315 2.58 -19.67 -8.26
CA PHE A 315 3.73 -18.95 -8.83
C PHE A 315 3.37 -18.01 -9.99
N SER A 316 2.10 -17.61 -10.13
CA SER A 316 1.69 -16.62 -11.12
C SER A 316 1.87 -15.19 -10.58
N LEU A 317 2.24 -14.27 -11.47
CA LEU A 317 2.34 -12.84 -11.21
C LEU A 317 1.33 -12.07 -12.04
N ILE A 318 0.48 -11.28 -11.37
CA ILE A 318 -0.53 -10.44 -12.02
C ILE A 318 -0.32 -9.00 -11.53
N ALA A 319 -0.07 -8.06 -12.44
CA ALA A 319 0.19 -6.67 -12.09
C ALA A 319 -0.53 -5.70 -13.04
N GLY A 320 -1.41 -4.85 -12.51
CA GLY A 320 -2.16 -3.86 -13.28
C GLY A 320 -3.08 -4.47 -14.35
N ALA A 321 -3.62 -5.68 -14.11
CA ALA A 321 -4.40 -6.43 -15.07
C ALA A 321 -5.86 -6.63 -14.63
N ARG A 322 -6.71 -7.02 -15.59
CA ARG A 322 -8.11 -7.38 -15.33
C ARG A 322 -8.38 -8.80 -15.79
N VAL A 323 -8.94 -9.60 -14.91
CA VAL A 323 -9.31 -10.99 -15.16
C VAL A 323 -10.80 -11.14 -14.90
N ALA A 324 -11.55 -11.52 -15.90
CA ALA A 324 -13.01 -11.69 -15.81
C ALA A 324 -13.40 -13.05 -15.24
N ASP A 325 -14.69 -13.23 -14.98
CA ASP A 325 -15.26 -14.37 -14.27
C ASP A 325 -14.92 -15.72 -14.92
N GLY A 326 -14.65 -16.70 -14.06
CA GLY A 326 -14.42 -18.08 -14.46
C GLY A 326 -13.14 -18.33 -15.26
N ALA A 327 -12.25 -17.34 -15.38
CA ALA A 327 -10.97 -17.50 -16.03
C ALA A 327 -10.01 -18.38 -15.20
N THR A 328 -9.02 -18.97 -15.88
CA THR A 328 -7.96 -19.74 -15.22
C THR A 328 -6.60 -19.19 -15.61
N ILE A 329 -5.76 -18.86 -14.61
CA ILE A 329 -4.45 -18.26 -14.79
C ILE A 329 -3.37 -19.18 -14.20
N GLY A 330 -2.30 -19.41 -14.95
CA GLY A 330 -1.12 -20.13 -14.47
C GLY A 330 -1.21 -21.66 -14.56
N PRO A 331 -0.27 -22.38 -13.93
CA PRO A 331 0.79 -21.83 -13.07
C PRO A 331 1.90 -21.09 -13.85
N PHE A 332 2.75 -20.32 -13.14
CA PHE A 332 3.87 -19.57 -13.74
C PHE A 332 3.45 -18.63 -14.86
N ALA A 333 2.25 -18.07 -14.82
CA ALA A 333 1.80 -17.06 -15.77
C ALA A 333 2.22 -15.66 -15.33
N HIS A 334 2.49 -14.78 -16.30
CA HIS A 334 2.78 -13.38 -16.05
C HIS A 334 1.84 -12.45 -16.81
N LEU A 335 0.91 -11.83 -16.09
CA LEU A 335 0.04 -10.80 -16.63
C LEU A 335 0.59 -9.43 -16.24
N ARG A 336 1.03 -8.67 -17.25
CA ARG A 336 1.54 -7.32 -17.07
C ARG A 336 0.43 -6.28 -17.22
N ALA A 337 0.77 -5.04 -16.88
CA ALA A 337 -0.18 -3.93 -16.92
C ALA A 337 -0.96 -3.84 -18.24
N GLU A 338 -2.22 -3.42 -18.13
CA GLU A 338 -3.19 -3.26 -19.21
C GLU A 338 -3.58 -4.58 -19.92
N SER A 339 -3.22 -5.73 -19.35
CA SER A 339 -3.70 -7.02 -19.84
C SER A 339 -5.13 -7.28 -19.37
N VAL A 340 -5.96 -7.77 -20.27
CA VAL A 340 -7.36 -8.12 -20.01
C VAL A 340 -7.61 -9.57 -20.41
N VAL A 341 -7.95 -10.40 -19.44
CA VAL A 341 -8.39 -11.78 -19.65
C VAL A 341 -9.91 -11.82 -19.51
N ARG A 342 -10.61 -12.19 -20.57
CA ARG A 342 -12.07 -12.23 -20.58
C ARG A 342 -12.62 -13.51 -19.97
N GLU A 343 -13.94 -13.62 -19.92
CA GLU A 343 -14.69 -14.66 -19.25
C GLU A 343 -14.26 -16.06 -19.75
N LYS A 344 -14.03 -16.97 -18.79
CA LYS A 344 -13.67 -18.38 -19.05
C LYS A 344 -12.44 -18.60 -19.92
N ALA A 345 -11.66 -17.54 -20.18
CA ALA A 345 -10.41 -17.67 -20.92
C ALA A 345 -9.32 -18.33 -20.04
N LYS A 346 -8.33 -18.94 -20.69
CA LYS A 346 -7.26 -19.67 -20.02
C LYS A 346 -5.89 -19.12 -20.42
N VAL A 347 -5.11 -18.74 -19.42
CA VAL A 347 -3.69 -18.38 -19.56
C VAL A 347 -2.90 -19.42 -18.77
N GLY A 348 -2.18 -20.29 -19.48
CA GLY A 348 -1.48 -21.42 -18.85
C GLY A 348 -0.04 -21.12 -18.47
N ASN A 349 0.74 -22.20 -18.32
CA ASN A 349 2.09 -22.10 -17.78
C ASN A 349 3.09 -21.42 -18.74
N PHE A 350 3.91 -20.54 -18.17
CA PHE A 350 4.94 -19.77 -18.89
C PHE A 350 4.38 -18.92 -20.03
N VAL A 351 3.15 -18.41 -19.86
CA VAL A 351 2.53 -17.47 -20.79
C VAL A 351 2.65 -16.06 -20.20
N GLU A 352 3.17 -15.15 -21.00
CA GLU A 352 3.23 -13.73 -20.69
C GLU A 352 2.26 -12.92 -21.55
N LEU A 353 1.39 -12.14 -20.90
CA LEU A 353 0.54 -11.14 -21.53
C LEU A 353 1.03 -9.74 -21.19
N LYS A 354 1.11 -8.86 -22.18
CA LYS A 354 1.46 -7.45 -22.01
C LYS A 354 0.57 -6.57 -22.88
N ASN A 355 -0.20 -5.67 -22.27
CA ASN A 355 -1.11 -4.79 -23.01
C ASN A 355 -1.93 -5.58 -24.06
N THR A 356 -2.55 -6.69 -23.61
CA THR A 356 -3.20 -7.66 -24.50
C THR A 356 -4.57 -8.03 -23.96
N THR A 357 -5.57 -8.03 -24.83
CA THR A 357 -6.87 -8.61 -24.55
C THR A 357 -6.93 -10.05 -25.06
N LEU A 358 -7.20 -11.01 -24.15
CA LEU A 358 -7.53 -12.39 -24.49
C LEU A 358 -9.04 -12.58 -24.36
N GLY A 359 -9.71 -12.82 -25.46
CA GLY A 359 -11.17 -12.86 -25.58
C GLY A 359 -11.84 -14.03 -24.85
N PRO A 360 -13.17 -14.00 -24.73
CA PRO A 360 -13.93 -15.02 -24.01
C PRO A 360 -13.66 -16.44 -24.52
N GLY A 361 -13.45 -17.40 -23.61
CA GLY A 361 -13.22 -18.80 -23.93
C GLY A 361 -11.89 -19.10 -24.65
N SER A 362 -11.09 -18.08 -24.97
CA SER A 362 -9.81 -18.25 -25.65
C SER A 362 -8.76 -18.86 -24.75
N LYS A 363 -7.79 -19.56 -25.34
CA LYS A 363 -6.80 -20.37 -24.62
C LYS A 363 -5.39 -20.09 -25.13
N ALA A 364 -4.49 -19.73 -24.22
CA ALA A 364 -3.05 -19.70 -24.41
C ALA A 364 -2.43 -20.58 -23.30
N ASN A 365 -2.32 -21.89 -23.57
CA ASN A 365 -2.07 -22.85 -22.49
C ASN A 365 -0.59 -23.00 -22.12
N HIS A 366 0.34 -22.74 -23.06
CA HIS A 366 1.74 -23.10 -22.88
C HIS A 366 2.67 -22.11 -23.56
N HIS A 367 3.68 -21.65 -22.83
CA HIS A 367 4.91 -21.01 -23.30
C HIS A 367 4.69 -20.06 -24.48
N ALA A 368 4.05 -18.92 -24.27
CA ALA A 368 3.76 -17.93 -25.30
C ALA A 368 4.05 -16.50 -24.80
N TYR A 369 4.49 -15.63 -25.73
CA TYR A 369 4.54 -14.20 -25.49
C TYR A 369 3.50 -13.49 -26.35
N LEU A 370 2.51 -12.89 -25.69
CA LEU A 370 1.41 -12.18 -26.31
C LEU A 370 1.48 -10.70 -25.90
N GLY A 371 2.12 -9.89 -26.73
CA GLY A 371 2.33 -8.47 -26.48
C GLY A 371 1.59 -7.59 -27.47
N ASP A 372 0.94 -6.53 -26.97
CA ASP A 372 0.22 -5.52 -27.77
C ASP A 372 -0.77 -6.18 -28.76
N ALA A 373 -1.68 -7.05 -28.25
CA ALA A 373 -2.58 -7.83 -29.08
C ALA A 373 -4.06 -7.71 -28.69
N ALA A 374 -4.93 -7.78 -29.69
CA ALA A 374 -6.36 -7.97 -29.53
C ALA A 374 -6.72 -9.38 -30.01
N ILE A 375 -7.07 -10.28 -29.12
CA ILE A 375 -7.41 -11.67 -29.39
C ILE A 375 -8.90 -11.86 -29.12
N GLY A 376 -9.63 -12.31 -30.12
CA GLY A 376 -11.07 -12.54 -30.11
C GLY A 376 -11.52 -13.72 -29.24
N ALA A 377 -12.79 -14.11 -29.40
CA ALA A 377 -13.40 -15.22 -28.66
C ALA A 377 -13.00 -16.58 -29.24
N ASN A 378 -12.93 -17.61 -28.39
CA ASN A 378 -12.68 -19.01 -28.72
C ASN A 378 -11.38 -19.26 -29.51
N VAL A 379 -10.43 -18.37 -29.44
CA VAL A 379 -9.13 -18.49 -30.11
C VAL A 379 -8.25 -19.49 -29.37
N ASN A 380 -7.60 -20.37 -30.16
CA ASN A 380 -6.57 -21.24 -29.60
C ASN A 380 -5.17 -20.73 -29.97
N ILE A 381 -4.37 -20.40 -28.98
CA ILE A 381 -2.96 -20.04 -29.16
C ILE A 381 -2.08 -21.24 -28.85
N GLY A 382 -1.35 -21.71 -29.88
CA GLY A 382 -0.43 -22.84 -29.77
C GLY A 382 0.81 -22.53 -28.91
N ALA A 383 1.41 -23.55 -28.34
CA ALA A 383 2.64 -23.46 -27.57
C ALA A 383 3.78 -22.85 -28.41
N GLY A 384 4.61 -22.00 -27.80
CA GLY A 384 5.72 -21.33 -28.50
C GLY A 384 5.30 -20.17 -29.41
N THR A 385 4.04 -19.72 -29.33
CA THR A 385 3.60 -18.55 -30.10
C THR A 385 4.23 -17.27 -29.57
N ILE A 386 4.86 -16.49 -30.46
CA ILE A 386 5.48 -15.21 -30.15
C ILE A 386 4.88 -14.12 -31.04
N ILE A 387 4.34 -13.07 -30.42
CA ILE A 387 3.98 -11.84 -31.12
C ILE A 387 5.20 -10.94 -31.18
N CYS A 388 5.77 -10.73 -32.35
CA CYS A 388 6.89 -9.83 -32.59
C CYS A 388 6.36 -8.40 -32.73
N ASN A 389 6.02 -7.78 -31.61
CA ASN A 389 5.33 -6.50 -31.56
C ASN A 389 6.25 -5.27 -31.62
N TYR A 390 7.57 -5.44 -31.68
CA TYR A 390 8.55 -4.34 -31.67
C TYR A 390 9.50 -4.46 -32.88
N ASP A 391 9.60 -3.41 -33.68
CA ASP A 391 10.44 -3.37 -34.89
C ASP A 391 11.85 -2.79 -34.67
N GLY A 392 12.19 -2.47 -33.41
CA GLY A 392 13.43 -1.79 -33.05
C GLY A 392 13.25 -0.30 -32.71
N THR A 393 12.13 0.31 -33.10
CA THR A 393 11.80 1.71 -32.82
C THR A 393 10.37 1.88 -32.29
N THR A 394 9.41 1.19 -32.86
CA THR A 394 7.97 1.36 -32.58
C THR A 394 7.33 0.02 -32.24
N LYS A 395 6.28 0.07 -31.41
CA LYS A 395 5.44 -1.10 -31.14
C LYS A 395 4.22 -1.09 -32.04
N HIS A 396 3.86 -2.28 -32.51
CA HIS A 396 2.74 -2.50 -33.41
C HIS A 396 1.77 -3.51 -32.82
N GLN A 397 0.49 -3.36 -33.13
CA GLN A 397 -0.58 -4.23 -32.64
C GLN A 397 -0.81 -5.41 -33.58
N THR A 398 -1.09 -6.58 -33.01
CA THR A 398 -1.59 -7.77 -33.70
C THR A 398 -3.07 -7.97 -33.39
N SER A 399 -3.87 -8.29 -34.39
CA SER A 399 -5.28 -8.68 -34.24
C SER A 399 -5.48 -10.13 -34.58
N ILE A 400 -6.11 -10.91 -33.72
CA ILE A 400 -6.51 -12.28 -33.95
C ILE A 400 -8.02 -12.35 -33.73
N GLU A 401 -8.77 -12.56 -34.81
CA GLU A 401 -10.23 -12.56 -34.75
C GLU A 401 -10.78 -13.87 -34.15
N ASP A 402 -12.10 -13.89 -33.90
CA ASP A 402 -12.77 -14.99 -33.22
C ASP A 402 -12.56 -16.34 -33.97
N ASP A 403 -12.58 -17.41 -33.16
CA ASP A 403 -12.51 -18.81 -33.64
C ASP A 403 -11.22 -19.17 -34.41
N ALA A 404 -10.20 -18.29 -34.43
CA ALA A 404 -8.94 -18.54 -35.07
C ALA A 404 -8.10 -19.59 -34.31
N PHE A 405 -7.34 -20.38 -35.08
CA PHE A 405 -6.42 -21.39 -34.55
C PHE A 405 -4.97 -21.02 -34.91
N ILE A 406 -4.16 -20.76 -33.93
CA ILE A 406 -2.72 -20.50 -34.08
C ILE A 406 -1.97 -21.78 -33.73
N GLY A 407 -1.24 -22.34 -34.68
CA GLY A 407 -0.41 -23.53 -34.47
C GLY A 407 0.79 -23.26 -33.55
N SER A 408 1.36 -24.32 -33.04
CA SER A 408 2.56 -24.21 -32.16
C SER A 408 3.76 -23.62 -32.90
N ASP A 409 4.66 -22.95 -32.15
CA ASP A 409 5.88 -22.34 -32.70
C ASP A 409 5.62 -21.33 -33.83
N THR A 410 4.56 -20.54 -33.66
CA THR A 410 4.16 -19.50 -34.66
C THR A 410 4.74 -18.15 -34.23
N GLN A 411 5.33 -17.41 -35.17
CA GLN A 411 5.74 -16.03 -35.00
C GLN A 411 4.78 -15.12 -35.80
N LEU A 412 4.18 -14.14 -35.09
CA LEU A 412 3.31 -13.12 -35.66
C LEU A 412 4.08 -11.81 -35.76
N ILE A 413 4.50 -11.41 -36.95
CA ILE A 413 5.26 -10.16 -37.17
C ILE A 413 4.26 -9.00 -37.27
N ALA A 414 4.12 -8.26 -36.17
CA ALA A 414 3.19 -7.14 -36.14
C ALA A 414 3.63 -5.95 -37.04
N PRO A 415 2.68 -5.21 -37.67
CA PRO A 415 1.22 -5.38 -37.55
C PRO A 415 0.67 -6.47 -38.48
N VAL A 416 -0.11 -7.41 -37.94
CA VAL A 416 -0.82 -8.42 -38.77
C VAL A 416 -2.21 -8.68 -38.19
N THR A 417 -3.15 -9.09 -39.06
CA THR A 417 -4.47 -9.56 -38.68
C THR A 417 -4.63 -11.01 -39.10
N VAL A 418 -5.03 -11.87 -38.15
CA VAL A 418 -5.48 -13.23 -38.45
C VAL A 418 -7.01 -13.24 -38.41
N GLY A 419 -7.63 -13.45 -39.58
CA GLY A 419 -9.07 -13.35 -39.76
C GLY A 419 -9.86 -14.44 -39.03
N ARG A 420 -11.16 -14.20 -38.88
CA ARG A 420 -12.08 -15.10 -38.17
C ARG A 420 -12.01 -16.53 -38.70
N GLY A 421 -11.89 -17.51 -37.82
CA GLY A 421 -11.85 -18.92 -38.14
C GLY A 421 -10.63 -19.32 -38.99
N ALA A 422 -9.65 -18.45 -39.17
CA ALA A 422 -8.43 -18.79 -39.91
C ALA A 422 -7.53 -19.72 -39.10
N TYR A 423 -6.74 -20.52 -39.81
CA TYR A 423 -5.76 -21.43 -39.25
C TYR A 423 -4.34 -20.98 -39.61
N VAL A 424 -3.46 -20.98 -38.64
CA VAL A 424 -2.02 -20.83 -38.85
C VAL A 424 -1.35 -22.16 -38.53
N GLY A 425 -0.66 -22.73 -39.54
CA GLY A 425 0.05 -24.01 -39.35
C GLY A 425 1.23 -23.88 -38.40
N THR A 426 1.58 -25.00 -37.77
CA THR A 426 2.74 -25.08 -36.85
C THR A 426 4.03 -24.63 -37.52
N GLY A 427 4.88 -23.89 -36.81
CA GLY A 427 6.17 -23.39 -37.31
C GLY A 427 6.06 -22.28 -38.37
N THR A 428 4.91 -21.60 -38.44
CA THR A 428 4.68 -20.56 -39.43
C THR A 428 5.12 -19.18 -38.93
N THR A 429 5.86 -18.43 -39.76
CA THR A 429 6.10 -17.01 -39.55
C THR A 429 5.12 -16.20 -40.40
N VAL A 430 4.13 -15.57 -39.73
CA VAL A 430 3.10 -14.74 -40.38
C VAL A 430 3.62 -13.31 -40.52
N ARG A 431 3.67 -12.83 -41.78
CA ARG A 431 4.17 -11.48 -42.13
C ARG A 431 3.10 -10.63 -42.85
N GLU A 432 2.02 -11.26 -43.29
CA GLU A 432 0.91 -10.62 -43.98
C GLU A 432 -0.40 -11.07 -43.34
N ASN A 433 -1.45 -10.28 -43.57
CA ASN A 433 -2.78 -10.61 -43.04
C ASN A 433 -3.27 -11.97 -43.57
N VAL A 434 -3.85 -12.77 -42.68
CA VAL A 434 -4.46 -14.05 -43.02
C VAL A 434 -5.97 -13.83 -43.20
N PRO A 435 -6.54 -14.05 -44.38
CA PRO A 435 -7.98 -13.88 -44.62
C PRO A 435 -8.84 -14.81 -43.74
N PRO A 436 -10.09 -14.42 -43.45
CA PRO A 436 -11.02 -15.29 -42.71
C PRO A 436 -11.15 -16.68 -43.32
N GLY A 437 -11.10 -17.72 -42.47
CA GLY A 437 -11.21 -19.14 -42.91
C GLY A 437 -10.03 -19.66 -43.71
N ALA A 438 -8.98 -18.89 -43.93
CA ALA A 438 -7.80 -19.33 -44.69
C ALA A 438 -6.83 -20.15 -43.80
N LEU A 439 -5.98 -20.94 -44.48
CA LEU A 439 -4.83 -21.62 -43.87
C LEU A 439 -3.54 -20.90 -44.28
N ALA A 440 -2.81 -20.35 -43.28
CA ALA A 440 -1.47 -19.79 -43.49
C ALA A 440 -0.40 -20.83 -43.15
N VAL A 441 0.55 -21.06 -44.05
CA VAL A 441 1.72 -21.93 -43.85
C VAL A 441 2.96 -21.31 -44.47
N SER A 442 4.08 -21.32 -43.80
CA SER A 442 5.37 -20.86 -44.31
C SER A 442 6.45 -21.95 -44.27
N ALA A 443 6.15 -23.12 -43.70
CA ALA A 443 7.10 -24.21 -43.58
C ALA A 443 7.34 -24.94 -44.89
N GLY A 444 8.59 -25.05 -45.29
CA GLY A 444 9.00 -25.89 -46.42
C GLY A 444 8.83 -27.39 -46.08
N LYS A 445 8.87 -28.26 -47.11
CA LYS A 445 8.85 -29.73 -46.91
C LYS A 445 10.08 -30.16 -46.09
N GLN A 446 9.87 -31.00 -45.11
CA GLN A 446 10.95 -31.65 -44.38
C GLN A 446 11.91 -32.36 -45.30
N ARG A 447 13.21 -32.21 -45.13
CA ARG A 447 14.25 -32.95 -45.86
C ARG A 447 15.12 -33.69 -44.82
N ASN A 448 15.19 -35.01 -44.98
CA ASN A 448 16.09 -35.82 -44.18
C ASN A 448 17.40 -35.98 -44.97
N ILE A 449 18.51 -35.68 -44.30
CA ILE A 449 19.85 -35.81 -44.91
C ILE A 449 20.52 -37.01 -44.20
N GLU A 450 20.42 -38.14 -44.80
CA GLU A 450 21.01 -39.38 -44.28
C GLU A 450 22.54 -39.27 -44.18
N GLY A 451 23.09 -39.83 -43.09
CA GLY A 451 24.52 -39.81 -42.85
C GLY A 451 25.12 -38.45 -42.51
N TRP A 452 24.31 -37.37 -42.27
CA TRP A 452 24.81 -36.02 -42.01
C TRP A 452 25.71 -35.96 -40.75
N VAL A 453 25.32 -36.63 -39.64
CA VAL A 453 26.08 -36.65 -38.40
C VAL A 453 27.43 -37.35 -38.59
N ALA A 454 27.46 -38.47 -39.37
CA ALA A 454 28.70 -39.15 -39.65
C ALA A 454 29.69 -38.29 -40.45
N ARG A 455 29.18 -37.57 -41.48
CA ARG A 455 29.99 -36.63 -42.30
C ARG A 455 30.52 -35.48 -41.45
N LYS A 456 29.66 -34.87 -40.63
CA LYS A 456 30.08 -33.77 -39.76
C LYS A 456 31.19 -34.18 -38.77
N ARG A 457 31.02 -35.33 -38.12
CA ARG A 457 32.05 -35.88 -37.20
C ARG A 457 33.36 -36.23 -37.89
N ALA A 458 33.34 -36.57 -39.17
CA ALA A 458 34.55 -36.82 -39.94
C ALA A 458 35.29 -35.49 -40.24
N THR A 459 34.58 -34.42 -40.53
CA THR A 459 35.14 -33.06 -40.78
C THR A 459 35.73 -32.42 -39.53
N ASP A 460 35.13 -32.65 -38.34
CA ASP A 460 35.61 -32.14 -37.06
C ASP A 460 36.87 -32.87 -36.51
N LYS A 461 37.30 -33.91 -37.21
CA LYS A 461 38.52 -34.67 -36.85
C LYS A 461 39.72 -34.41 -37.74
N THR A 462 39.59 -33.55 -38.74
CA THR A 462 40.65 -32.98 -39.59
C THR A 462 40.92 -31.55 -39.19
#